data_5c22dbc710433f59641da1e14e3dffbc
#
_entry.id   5c22dbc710433f59641da1e14e3dffbc
#
_cell.length_a   1.000
_cell.length_b   1.000
_cell.length_c   1.000
_cell.angle_alpha   90.00
_cell.angle_beta   90.00
_cell.angle_gamma   90.00
#
_symmetry.space_group_name_H-M   'P 1'
#
loop_
_entity.id
_entity.type
_entity.pdbx_description
1 polymer ?
#
loop_
_entity_poly.entity_id
_entity_poly.type
_entity_poly.pdbx_seq_one_letter_code
_entity_poly.pdbx_strand_id
1 'polypeptide(L)'
;MSGSKENVKRVMTLMAIEQKMRAAIVADANVKVTDEEATQKHMQYVEFDYSTTSDSSSSSDTTVSEAEKKKTKETAEAFAKGAKTAEDFAAYATEQGTEAKDATFDSDSVSPSKEVVKAADKLEEGETTDVIEGDTACYVAKVTSSMIKRLQRLRNSP
;
A
#
# COMPACT_ATOMS: atom_id res chain seq x y z
N MET A 1 -17.50 53.67 -18.28
CA MET A 1 -17.46 52.69 -17.14
C MET A 1 -16.14 52.87 -16.44
N SER A 2 -16.15 53.70 -15.40
CA SER A 2 -14.92 53.96 -14.62
C SER A 2 -14.86 52.97 -13.46
N GLY A 3 -14.12 51.89 -13.69
CA GLY A 3 -13.73 51.04 -12.55
C GLY A 3 -12.87 51.88 -11.63
N SER A 4 -13.43 52.26 -10.46
CA SER A 4 -12.78 53.14 -9.50
C SER A 4 -11.38 52.61 -9.20
N LYS A 5 -10.36 53.46 -9.31
CA LYS A 5 -8.96 53.17 -8.92
C LYS A 5 -8.88 52.53 -7.52
N GLU A 6 -9.87 52.81 -6.71
CA GLU A 6 -10.05 52.27 -5.37
C GLU A 6 -10.40 50.76 -5.36
N ASN A 7 -11.26 50.31 -6.29
CA ASN A 7 -11.57 48.89 -6.42
C ASN A 7 -10.36 48.07 -6.92
N VAL A 8 -9.59 48.61 -7.86
CA VAL A 8 -8.35 47.97 -8.33
C VAL A 8 -7.33 47.84 -7.22
N LYS A 9 -7.15 48.92 -6.40
CA LYS A 9 -6.26 48.93 -5.26
C LYS A 9 -6.69 47.90 -4.22
N ARG A 10 -8.00 47.78 -3.96
CA ARG A 10 -8.56 46.84 -3.02
C ARG A 10 -8.34 45.40 -3.47
N VAL A 11 -8.54 45.08 -4.76
CA VAL A 11 -8.29 43.76 -5.33
C VAL A 11 -6.80 43.41 -5.24
N MET A 12 -5.91 44.33 -5.60
CA MET A 12 -4.46 44.11 -5.48
C MET A 12 -4.01 43.88 -4.03
N THR A 13 -4.61 44.62 -3.09
CA THR A 13 -4.32 44.41 -1.66
C THR A 13 -4.77 43.04 -1.19
N LEU A 14 -5.95 42.58 -1.59
CA LEU A 14 -6.45 41.26 -1.26
C LEU A 14 -5.58 40.13 -1.87
N MET A 15 -5.14 40.27 -3.12
CA MET A 15 -4.20 39.32 -3.72
C MET A 15 -2.86 39.28 -3.01
N ALA A 16 -2.33 40.44 -2.60
CA ALA A 16 -1.07 40.49 -1.85
C ALA A 16 -1.19 39.85 -0.45
N ILE A 17 -2.35 40.00 0.20
CA ILE A 17 -2.64 39.35 1.49
C ILE A 17 -2.75 37.83 1.27
N GLU A 18 -3.45 37.38 0.23
CA GLU A 18 -3.57 35.95 -0.08
C GLU A 18 -2.21 35.31 -0.33
N GLN A 19 -1.34 35.96 -1.13
CA GLN A 19 0.02 35.45 -1.38
C GLN A 19 0.86 35.39 -0.09
N LYS A 20 0.77 36.39 0.76
CA LYS A 20 1.47 36.39 2.06
C LYS A 20 0.95 35.33 3.00
N MET A 21 -0.36 35.12 3.05
CA MET A 21 -0.95 34.04 3.86
C MET A 21 -0.54 32.66 3.35
N ARG A 22 -0.57 32.44 2.04
CA ARG A 22 -0.07 31.17 1.45
C ARG A 22 1.40 30.94 1.79
N ALA A 23 2.24 31.96 1.62
CA ALA A 23 3.66 31.86 1.93
C ALA A 23 3.91 31.59 3.43
N ALA A 24 3.13 32.20 4.32
CA ALA A 24 3.22 31.99 5.76
C ALA A 24 2.76 30.57 6.16
N ILE A 25 1.65 30.08 5.59
CA ILE A 25 1.15 28.71 5.85
C ILE A 25 2.14 27.68 5.35
N VAL A 26 2.73 27.87 4.15
CA VAL A 26 3.74 26.95 3.59
C VAL A 26 5.04 27.00 4.38
N ALA A 27 5.45 28.18 4.90
CA ALA A 27 6.66 28.32 5.70
C ALA A 27 6.49 27.72 7.11
N ASP A 28 5.28 27.78 7.68
CA ASP A 28 4.94 27.18 8.96
C ASP A 28 4.67 25.67 8.86
N ALA A 29 4.26 25.21 7.70
CA ALA A 29 4.24 23.80 7.35
C ALA A 29 5.68 23.30 7.12
N ASN A 30 6.48 23.32 8.17
CA ASN A 30 7.82 22.72 8.18
C ASN A 30 7.69 21.20 8.27
N VAL A 31 7.06 20.62 7.27
CA VAL A 31 7.02 19.18 7.07
C VAL A 31 8.43 18.79 6.64
N LYS A 32 9.29 18.56 7.62
CA LYS A 32 10.52 17.82 7.40
C LYS A 32 10.10 16.37 7.17
N VAL A 33 9.65 16.08 5.97
CA VAL A 33 9.50 14.70 5.52
C VAL A 33 10.93 14.15 5.49
N THR A 34 11.24 13.24 6.38
CA THR A 34 12.51 12.52 6.34
C THR A 34 12.51 11.63 5.10
N ASP A 35 13.70 11.32 4.56
CA ASP A 35 13.80 10.39 3.42
C ASP A 35 13.18 9.03 3.75
N GLU A 36 13.12 8.66 5.02
CA GLU A 36 12.47 7.44 5.53
C GLU A 36 10.93 7.53 5.46
N GLU A 37 10.33 8.68 5.80
CA GLU A 37 8.87 8.92 5.69
C GLU A 37 8.42 9.05 4.22
N ALA A 38 9.30 9.53 3.33
CA ALA A 38 9.03 9.60 1.90
C ALA A 38 9.25 8.25 1.18
N THR A 39 9.77 7.24 1.89
CA THR A 39 10.10 5.95 1.29
C THR A 39 8.86 5.06 1.22
N GLN A 40 8.21 5.08 0.09
CA GLN A 40 7.18 4.09 -0.22
C GLN A 40 7.81 2.86 -0.85
N LYS A 41 7.40 1.70 -0.38
CA LYS A 41 7.72 0.41 -0.98
C LYS A 41 6.55 -0.08 -1.82
N HIS A 42 6.87 -0.81 -2.90
CA HIS A 42 5.88 -1.54 -3.67
C HIS A 42 5.92 -3.01 -3.30
N MET A 43 4.75 -3.60 -3.15
CA MET A 43 4.60 -5.04 -2.98
C MET A 43 3.52 -5.59 -3.90
N GLN A 44 3.67 -6.84 -4.25
CA GLN A 44 2.61 -7.67 -4.78
C GLN A 44 2.15 -8.61 -3.68
N TYR A 45 0.86 -8.86 -3.57
CA TYR A 45 0.34 -9.78 -2.58
C TYR A 45 -0.79 -10.64 -3.16
N VAL A 46 -0.94 -11.82 -2.61
CA VAL A 46 -2.05 -12.73 -2.88
C VAL A 46 -2.84 -12.87 -1.59
N GLU A 47 -4.15 -12.86 -1.75
CA GLU A 47 -5.13 -13.02 -0.68
C GLU A 47 -5.82 -14.36 -0.85
N PHE A 48 -5.81 -15.18 0.19
CA PHE A 48 -6.50 -16.45 0.27
C PHE A 48 -7.63 -16.28 1.27
N ASP A 49 -8.83 -16.00 0.76
CA ASP A 49 -10.02 -15.84 1.57
C ASP A 49 -10.35 -17.14 2.31
N TYR A 50 -10.72 -17.03 3.57
CA TYR A 50 -11.32 -18.13 4.27
C TYR A 50 -12.68 -18.43 3.62
N SER A 51 -12.81 -19.64 3.05
CA SER A 51 -14.03 -20.04 2.36
C SER A 51 -15.20 -19.96 3.32
N THR A 52 -16.04 -18.95 3.15
CA THR A 52 -17.35 -18.93 3.77
C THR A 52 -18.22 -19.86 2.94
N THR A 53 -18.54 -21.04 3.44
CA THR A 53 -19.60 -21.86 2.87
C THR A 53 -20.89 -21.05 2.92
N SER A 54 -21.21 -20.44 1.77
CA SER A 54 -22.52 -19.79 1.56
C SER A 54 -23.58 -20.88 1.41
N ASP A 55 -23.98 -21.45 2.52
CA ASP A 55 -25.29 -22.04 2.60
C ASP A 55 -26.27 -20.89 2.78
N SER A 56 -27.04 -20.64 1.74
CA SER A 56 -28.03 -19.59 1.64
C SER A 56 -29.11 -19.76 2.69
N SER A 57 -28.91 -19.09 3.83
CA SER A 57 -30.00 -18.57 4.68
C SER A 57 -29.44 -17.65 5.75
N SER A 58 -29.66 -16.36 5.52
CA SER A 58 -29.79 -15.27 6.50
C SER A 58 -29.41 -15.58 7.96
N SER A 59 -28.16 -15.31 8.32
CA SER A 59 -27.82 -14.70 9.60
C SER A 59 -26.36 -14.22 9.56
N SER A 60 -26.16 -13.03 10.05
CA SER A 60 -24.91 -12.24 10.05
C SER A 60 -23.91 -12.72 11.09
N ASP A 61 -23.61 -14.00 11.11
CA ASP A 61 -22.56 -14.56 11.96
C ASP A 61 -21.70 -15.48 11.10
N THR A 62 -20.75 -14.86 10.40
CA THR A 62 -19.81 -15.54 9.52
C THR A 62 -18.66 -16.06 10.37
N THR A 63 -18.89 -17.07 11.17
CA THR A 63 -17.83 -17.79 11.87
C THR A 63 -17.15 -18.74 10.90
N VAL A 64 -15.98 -18.32 10.42
CA VAL A 64 -15.09 -19.19 9.65
C VAL A 64 -14.67 -20.36 10.54
N SER A 65 -14.88 -21.59 10.07
CA SER A 65 -14.49 -22.76 10.86
C SER A 65 -12.98 -22.90 10.96
N GLU A 66 -12.48 -23.38 12.09
CA GLU A 66 -11.06 -23.63 12.31
C GLU A 66 -10.46 -24.62 11.28
N ALA A 67 -11.28 -25.53 10.77
CA ALA A 67 -10.87 -26.45 9.72
C ALA A 67 -10.63 -25.75 8.39
N GLU A 68 -11.45 -24.78 8.03
CA GLU A 68 -11.29 -23.96 6.82
C GLU A 68 -10.09 -23.03 6.92
N LYS A 69 -9.90 -22.39 8.07
CA LYS A 69 -8.68 -21.58 8.31
C LYS A 69 -7.41 -22.40 8.13
N LYS A 70 -7.38 -23.60 8.70
CA LYS A 70 -6.24 -24.51 8.59
C LYS A 70 -5.96 -24.90 7.15
N LYS A 71 -7.00 -25.28 6.40
CA LYS A 71 -6.88 -25.66 4.98
C LYS A 71 -6.38 -24.50 4.13
N THR A 72 -6.93 -23.30 4.32
CA THR A 72 -6.51 -22.10 3.61
C THR A 72 -5.05 -21.75 3.94
N LYS A 73 -4.68 -21.88 5.21
CA LYS A 73 -3.29 -21.66 5.65
C LYS A 73 -2.33 -22.65 4.99
N GLU A 74 -2.65 -23.95 4.95
CA GLU A 74 -1.82 -24.98 4.28
C GLU A 74 -1.65 -24.66 2.77
N THR A 75 -2.71 -24.18 2.12
CA THR A 75 -2.65 -23.73 0.72
C THR A 75 -1.74 -22.51 0.57
N ALA A 76 -1.89 -21.52 1.42
CA ALA A 76 -1.07 -20.32 1.43
C ALA A 76 0.41 -20.62 1.74
N GLU A 77 0.70 -21.59 2.62
CA GLU A 77 2.07 -22.05 2.92
C GLU A 77 2.72 -22.76 1.71
N ALA A 78 1.97 -23.58 1.01
CA ALA A 78 2.44 -24.22 -0.22
C ALA A 78 2.75 -23.15 -1.29
N PHE A 79 1.87 -22.17 -1.43
CA PHE A 79 2.08 -21.03 -2.33
C PHE A 79 3.31 -20.22 -1.93
N ALA A 80 3.47 -19.85 -0.66
CA ALA A 80 4.59 -19.05 -0.18
C ALA A 80 5.95 -19.73 -0.46
N LYS A 81 6.03 -21.05 -0.32
CA LYS A 81 7.25 -21.82 -0.64
C LYS A 81 7.63 -21.71 -2.10
N GLY A 82 6.68 -21.85 -3.01
CA GLY A 82 6.92 -21.72 -4.45
C GLY A 82 7.19 -20.26 -4.86
N ALA A 83 6.47 -19.31 -4.28
CA ALA A 83 6.63 -17.88 -4.54
C ALA A 83 8.02 -17.33 -4.14
N LYS A 84 8.68 -17.91 -3.14
CA LYS A 84 10.06 -17.54 -2.74
C LYS A 84 11.09 -17.89 -3.82
N THR A 85 10.83 -18.88 -4.65
CA THR A 85 11.72 -19.33 -5.71
C THR A 85 11.32 -18.81 -7.09
N ALA A 86 10.11 -18.26 -7.21
CA ALA A 86 9.59 -17.72 -8.45
C ALA A 86 10.23 -16.37 -8.79
N GLU A 87 10.71 -16.22 -10.02
CA GLU A 87 11.22 -14.92 -10.51
C GLU A 87 10.09 -13.90 -10.62
N ASP A 88 8.96 -14.31 -11.19
CA ASP A 88 7.76 -13.48 -11.33
C ASP A 88 6.66 -13.97 -10.40
N PHE A 89 6.35 -13.16 -9.40
CA PHE A 89 5.34 -13.47 -8.40
C PHE A 89 3.91 -13.48 -8.99
N ALA A 90 3.61 -12.54 -9.89
CA ALA A 90 2.29 -12.42 -10.49
C ALA A 90 2.01 -13.57 -11.47
N ALA A 91 3.01 -13.94 -12.28
CA ALA A 91 2.90 -15.09 -13.17
C ALA A 91 2.67 -16.38 -12.36
N TYR A 92 3.46 -16.58 -11.30
CA TYR A 92 3.30 -17.73 -10.41
C TYR A 92 1.92 -17.77 -9.75
N ALA A 93 1.40 -16.62 -9.28
CA ALA A 93 0.06 -16.53 -8.70
C ALA A 93 -1.00 -16.98 -9.71
N THR A 94 -0.91 -16.52 -10.95
CA THR A 94 -1.82 -16.91 -12.04
C THR A 94 -1.76 -18.42 -12.35
N GLU A 95 -0.57 -19.02 -12.35
CA GLU A 95 -0.40 -20.47 -12.53
C GLU A 95 -1.05 -21.29 -11.42
N GLN A 96 -1.06 -20.75 -10.20
CA GLN A 96 -1.72 -21.37 -9.03
C GLN A 96 -3.23 -21.08 -8.97
N GLY A 97 -3.78 -20.36 -9.95
CA GLY A 97 -5.20 -20.01 -10.02
C GLY A 97 -5.61 -18.91 -9.06
N THR A 98 -4.65 -18.08 -8.63
CA THR A 98 -4.86 -16.91 -7.78
C THR A 98 -4.47 -15.64 -8.50
N GLU A 99 -4.87 -14.49 -7.99
CA GLU A 99 -4.55 -13.17 -8.55
C GLU A 99 -3.62 -12.40 -7.62
N ALA A 100 -2.49 -11.95 -8.17
CA ALA A 100 -1.61 -11.05 -7.46
C ALA A 100 -2.14 -9.61 -7.56
N LYS A 101 -2.28 -8.96 -6.43
CA LYS A 101 -2.68 -7.55 -6.32
C LYS A 101 -1.46 -6.69 -6.02
N ASP A 102 -1.40 -5.51 -6.61
CA ASP A 102 -0.33 -4.54 -6.35
C ASP A 102 -0.73 -3.57 -5.24
N ALA A 103 0.19 -3.26 -4.36
CA ALA A 103 0.02 -2.23 -3.34
C ALA A 103 1.30 -1.43 -3.14
N THR A 104 1.11 -0.14 -2.85
CA THR A 104 2.17 0.74 -2.38
C THR A 104 1.93 1.00 -0.89
N PHE A 105 2.98 0.92 -0.09
CA PHE A 105 2.86 1.10 1.35
C PHE A 105 4.06 1.85 1.94
N ASP A 106 3.84 2.41 3.09
CA ASP A 106 4.80 3.00 4.01
C ASP A 106 4.60 2.42 5.42
N SER A 107 5.37 2.87 6.39
CA SER A 107 5.29 2.38 7.78
C SER A 107 3.93 2.59 8.46
N ASP A 108 3.16 3.56 7.99
CA ASP A 108 1.86 3.94 8.56
C ASP A 108 0.66 3.35 7.80
N SER A 109 0.93 2.70 6.67
CA SER A 109 -0.10 2.08 5.84
C SER A 109 -0.82 0.95 6.58
N VAL A 110 -2.11 0.83 6.32
CA VAL A 110 -2.98 -0.18 6.93
C VAL A 110 -3.61 -1.14 5.91
N SER A 111 -3.33 -0.95 4.64
CA SER A 111 -3.87 -1.75 3.54
C SER A 111 -2.76 -2.57 2.88
N PRO A 112 -2.99 -3.84 2.55
CA PRO A 112 -4.21 -4.65 2.69
C PRO A 112 -4.52 -5.03 4.15
N SER A 113 -3.53 -5.18 5.03
CA SER A 113 -3.67 -5.31 6.48
C SER A 113 -2.41 -4.80 7.18
N LYS A 114 -2.54 -4.37 8.44
CA LYS A 114 -1.40 -3.90 9.25
C LYS A 114 -0.31 -4.96 9.42
N GLU A 115 -0.72 -6.21 9.53
CA GLU A 115 0.17 -7.36 9.70
C GLU A 115 1.00 -7.58 8.44
N VAL A 116 0.36 -7.46 7.25
CA VAL A 116 1.04 -7.58 5.95
C VAL A 116 2.03 -6.44 5.75
N VAL A 117 1.63 -5.21 6.03
CA VAL A 117 2.51 -4.04 5.93
C VAL A 117 3.72 -4.18 6.85
N LYS A 118 3.52 -4.54 8.12
CA LYS A 118 4.61 -4.74 9.08
C LYS A 118 5.57 -5.87 8.70
N ALA A 119 5.05 -6.93 8.08
CA ALA A 119 5.89 -8.03 7.61
C ALA A 119 6.67 -7.61 6.36
N ALA A 120 6.02 -6.98 5.39
CA ALA A 120 6.65 -6.50 4.16
C ALA A 120 7.65 -5.37 4.42
N ASP A 121 7.43 -4.52 5.42
CA ASP A 121 8.35 -3.42 5.74
C ASP A 121 9.73 -3.90 6.20
N LYS A 122 9.79 -5.06 6.84
CA LYS A 122 11.05 -5.70 7.29
C LYS A 122 11.82 -6.38 6.16
N LEU A 123 11.20 -6.57 5.01
CA LEU A 123 11.78 -7.27 3.87
C LEU A 123 12.51 -6.32 2.93
N GLU A 124 13.51 -6.87 2.26
CA GLU A 124 14.19 -6.22 1.15
C GLU A 124 13.48 -6.47 -0.19
N GLU A 125 13.89 -5.71 -1.21
CA GLU A 125 13.40 -5.88 -2.58
C GLU A 125 13.70 -7.29 -3.10
N GLY A 126 12.66 -7.97 -3.55
CA GLY A 126 12.70 -9.35 -4.06
C GLY A 126 12.34 -10.41 -3.02
N GLU A 127 12.26 -10.07 -1.75
CA GLU A 127 11.89 -11.01 -0.70
C GLU A 127 10.38 -11.22 -0.61
N THR A 128 10.01 -12.43 -0.21
CA THR A 128 8.61 -12.85 -0.03
C THR A 128 8.35 -13.16 1.44
N THR A 129 7.22 -12.70 1.96
CA THR A 129 6.79 -13.01 3.34
C THR A 129 6.49 -14.49 3.51
N ASP A 130 6.50 -14.93 4.76
CA ASP A 130 5.76 -16.13 5.14
C ASP A 130 4.25 -15.85 5.10
N VAL A 131 3.44 -16.88 5.33
CA VAL A 131 1.98 -16.71 5.42
C VAL A 131 1.62 -15.83 6.59
N ILE A 132 0.83 -14.82 6.33
CA ILE A 132 0.32 -13.88 7.32
C ILE A 132 -1.17 -14.16 7.50
N GLU A 133 -1.57 -14.52 8.70
CA GLU A 133 -2.96 -14.77 9.03
C GLU A 133 -3.65 -13.45 9.37
N GLY A 134 -4.69 -13.11 8.62
CA GLY A 134 -5.60 -12.01 8.92
C GLY A 134 -6.93 -12.51 9.47
N ASP A 135 -7.85 -11.59 9.75
CA ASP A 135 -9.15 -11.92 10.31
C ASP A 135 -10.05 -12.67 9.31
N THR A 136 -9.96 -12.34 8.03
CA THR A 136 -10.83 -12.84 6.96
C THR A 136 -10.10 -13.68 5.91
N ALA A 137 -8.79 -13.59 5.85
CA ALA A 137 -7.95 -14.21 4.82
C ALA A 137 -6.52 -14.44 5.30
N CYS A 138 -5.79 -15.33 4.62
CA CYS A 138 -4.34 -15.42 4.69
C CYS A 138 -3.71 -14.61 3.55
N TYR A 139 -2.55 -14.04 3.81
CA TYR A 139 -1.83 -13.22 2.84
C TYR A 139 -0.40 -13.73 2.63
N VAL A 140 0.06 -13.62 1.40
CA VAL A 140 1.48 -13.80 1.04
C VAL A 140 1.87 -12.60 0.20
N ALA A 141 2.93 -11.89 0.56
CA ALA A 141 3.37 -10.70 -0.13
C ALA A 141 4.84 -10.79 -0.56
N LYS A 142 5.19 -10.18 -1.69
CA LYS A 142 6.55 -10.01 -2.19
C LYS A 142 6.83 -8.53 -2.38
N VAL A 143 7.92 -8.05 -1.82
CA VAL A 143 8.38 -6.66 -2.04
C VAL A 143 9.02 -6.58 -3.42
N THR A 144 8.45 -5.77 -4.31
CA THR A 144 8.90 -5.67 -5.71
C THR A 144 9.84 -4.51 -5.96
N SER A 145 9.71 -3.43 -5.22
CA SER A 145 10.66 -2.32 -5.27
C SER A 145 10.60 -1.41 -4.04
N SER A 146 11.73 -0.77 -3.74
CA SER A 146 11.76 0.37 -2.83
C SER A 146 12.00 1.66 -3.64
N MET A 147 11.31 2.74 -3.27
CA MET A 147 11.39 4.02 -3.99
C MET A 147 12.82 4.58 -4.04
N ILE A 148 13.61 4.36 -2.99
CA ILE A 148 15.01 4.82 -2.92
C ILE A 148 15.83 4.24 -4.07
N LYS A 149 15.73 2.94 -4.32
CA LYS A 149 16.46 2.29 -5.42
C LYS A 149 15.99 2.76 -6.80
N ARG A 150 14.70 3.07 -6.96
CA ARG A 150 14.16 3.59 -8.22
C ARG A 150 14.71 4.99 -8.55
N LEU A 151 14.75 5.89 -7.58
CA LEU A 151 15.32 7.22 -7.75
C LEU A 151 16.83 7.18 -8.00
N GLN A 152 17.57 6.27 -7.34
CA GLN A 152 18.98 6.06 -7.60
C GLN A 152 19.26 5.53 -9.01
N ARG A 153 18.43 4.60 -9.52
CA ARG A 153 18.54 4.13 -10.91
C ARG A 153 18.32 5.25 -11.91
N LEU A 154 17.29 6.09 -11.70
CA LEU A 154 17.03 7.24 -12.58
C LEU A 154 18.15 8.28 -12.56
N ARG A 155 18.80 8.48 -11.42
CA ARG A 155 19.93 9.41 -11.28
C ARG A 155 21.23 8.87 -11.89
N ASN A 156 21.40 7.54 -11.96
CA ASN A 156 22.59 6.88 -12.48
C ASN A 156 22.43 6.38 -13.92
N SER A 157 21.29 6.66 -14.57
CA SER A 157 21.12 6.42 -16.01
C SER A 157 21.90 7.49 -16.79
N PRO A 158 22.78 7.09 -17.73
CA PRO A 158 23.60 8.00 -18.54
C PRO A 158 22.75 8.84 -19.49
#